data_bc5dc0166567fb1aa550771501db1d31
#
_entry.id   bc5dc0166567fb1aa550771501db1d31
#
_cell.length_a   1.000
_cell.length_b   1.000
_cell.length_c   1.000
_cell.angle_alpha   90.00
_cell.angle_beta   90.00
_cell.angle_gamma   90.00
#
_symmetry.space_group_name_H-M   'P 1'
#
loop_
_entity.id
_entity.type
_entity.pdbx_description
1 polymer ?
#
loop_
_entity_poly.entity_id
_entity_poly.type
_entity_poly.pdbx_seq_one_letter_code
_entity_poly.pdbx_strand_id
1 'polypeptide(L)'
;MTQPDDHPDRPDGPRPDAAPTLAEDLLLLLFKPRSGTIAGEATLYYALAGALLADLALDGRLRTAPRWTGTVEVAAVSGTEPDDELLRTAWRYVADRPRGVQTVLAAIGPTLRQPVLDRLVARGDVRQERRRALGLIPTTALLDGGTGRRDSLLADVRAVLVDGVEPAPRTAALTALVWASGTLPELHPVIPWGTPVITRARELERGSWGAAAVGEAVTRTTIAVVSAVAASAVAQATSSGS
;
A
#
# COMPACT_ATOMS: atom_id res chain seq x y z
N MET A 1 -35.62 -14.80 -38.39
CA MET A 1 -34.21 -15.23 -38.36
C MET A 1 -33.45 -14.11 -37.66
N THR A 2 -33.44 -14.17 -36.33
CA THR A 2 -32.96 -13.11 -35.45
C THR A 2 -31.54 -13.50 -35.03
N GLN A 3 -30.56 -12.68 -35.37
CA GLN A 3 -29.15 -12.84 -35.00
C GLN A 3 -28.99 -12.54 -33.51
N PRO A 4 -28.27 -13.34 -32.71
CA PRO A 4 -27.92 -12.99 -31.37
C PRO A 4 -26.81 -11.95 -31.41
N ASP A 5 -27.00 -10.85 -30.69
CA ASP A 5 -25.99 -9.82 -30.41
C ASP A 5 -24.84 -10.45 -29.60
N ASP A 6 -23.72 -10.64 -30.28
CA ASP A 6 -22.45 -10.99 -29.69
C ASP A 6 -21.83 -9.71 -29.06
N HIS A 7 -22.08 -9.52 -27.77
CA HIS A 7 -21.53 -8.41 -27.03
C HIS A 7 -20.14 -8.86 -26.53
N PRO A 8 -19.04 -8.28 -27.02
CA PRO A 8 -17.70 -8.68 -26.55
C PRO A 8 -17.55 -8.39 -25.08
N ASP A 9 -17.17 -9.43 -24.37
CA ASP A 9 -16.84 -9.52 -22.95
C ASP A 9 -16.07 -8.27 -22.50
N ARG A 10 -16.74 -7.39 -21.73
CA ARG A 10 -16.06 -6.30 -21.04
C ARG A 10 -15.17 -6.94 -19.99
N PRO A 11 -13.87 -6.61 -19.92
CA PRO A 11 -13.04 -7.11 -18.83
C PRO A 11 -13.71 -6.78 -17.50
N ASP A 12 -13.92 -7.82 -16.69
CA ASP A 12 -14.51 -7.73 -15.35
C ASP A 12 -13.79 -6.62 -14.56
N GLY A 13 -14.48 -5.51 -14.34
CA GLY A 13 -14.00 -4.48 -13.43
C GLY A 13 -13.85 -5.06 -12.03
N PRO A 14 -13.05 -4.43 -11.15
CA PRO A 14 -12.79 -4.95 -9.81
C PRO A 14 -14.12 -5.24 -9.10
N ARG A 15 -14.26 -6.48 -8.61
CA ARG A 15 -15.46 -6.90 -7.87
C ARG A 15 -15.54 -6.06 -6.60
N PRO A 16 -16.61 -5.29 -6.39
CA PRO A 16 -16.75 -4.43 -5.22
C PRO A 16 -16.78 -5.20 -3.89
N ASP A 17 -17.05 -6.51 -3.94
CA ASP A 17 -17.19 -7.37 -2.76
C ASP A 17 -15.86 -7.97 -2.25
N ALA A 18 -14.75 -7.81 -2.96
CA ALA A 18 -13.45 -8.27 -2.47
C ALA A 18 -12.94 -7.36 -1.34
N ALA A 19 -12.30 -7.94 -0.32
CA ALA A 19 -11.66 -7.17 0.74
C ALA A 19 -10.65 -6.17 0.15
N PRO A 20 -10.57 -4.94 0.67
CA PRO A 20 -9.60 -3.96 0.20
C PRO A 20 -8.16 -4.44 0.40
N THR A 21 -7.28 -4.11 -0.55
CA THR A 21 -5.84 -4.36 -0.42
C THR A 21 -5.20 -3.35 0.54
N LEU A 22 -4.01 -3.69 1.09
CA LEU A 22 -3.19 -2.73 1.86
C LEU A 22 -2.79 -1.52 1.02
N ALA A 23 -2.66 -1.67 -0.30
CA ALA A 23 -2.40 -0.56 -1.20
C ALA A 23 -3.58 0.42 -1.26
N GLU A 24 -4.82 -0.08 -1.23
CA GLU A 24 -6.02 0.76 -1.14
C GLU A 24 -6.11 1.45 0.22
N ASP A 25 -5.86 0.71 1.33
CA ASP A 25 -5.84 1.27 2.68
C ASP A 25 -4.78 2.37 2.82
N LEU A 26 -3.57 2.12 2.32
CA LEU A 26 -2.47 3.08 2.35
C LEU A 26 -2.79 4.32 1.53
N LEU A 27 -3.24 4.19 0.28
CA LEU A 27 -3.58 5.32 -0.56
C LEU A 27 -4.70 6.17 0.05
N LEU A 28 -5.70 5.52 0.65
CA LEU A 28 -6.80 6.19 1.32
C LEU A 28 -6.33 6.98 2.57
N LEU A 29 -5.39 6.44 3.37
CA LEU A 29 -4.78 7.16 4.48
C LEU A 29 -3.97 8.39 4.01
N LEU A 30 -3.25 8.26 2.89
CA LEU A 30 -2.44 9.32 2.32
C LEU A 30 -3.26 10.37 1.56
N PHE A 31 -4.51 10.08 1.26
CA PHE A 31 -5.43 11.05 0.67
C PHE A 31 -5.76 12.15 1.68
N LYS A 32 -5.62 13.41 1.24
CA LYS A 32 -5.91 14.63 2.02
C LYS A 32 -7.24 15.22 1.55
N PRO A 33 -8.37 14.96 2.25
CA PRO A 33 -9.70 15.40 1.80
C PRO A 33 -9.83 16.91 1.61
N ARG A 34 -9.10 17.73 2.42
CA ARG A 34 -9.16 19.18 2.36
C ARG A 34 -8.54 19.77 1.09
N SER A 35 -7.45 19.20 0.61
CA SER A 35 -6.72 19.66 -0.58
C SER A 35 -7.04 18.87 -1.84
N GLY A 36 -7.61 17.68 -1.71
CA GLY A 36 -7.81 16.75 -2.82
C GLY A 36 -6.51 16.16 -3.38
N THR A 37 -5.43 16.19 -2.59
CA THR A 37 -4.11 15.66 -2.95
C THR A 37 -3.76 14.40 -2.20
N ILE A 38 -2.72 13.71 -2.63
CA ILE A 38 -2.17 12.54 -1.95
C ILE A 38 -0.82 12.94 -1.35
N ALA A 39 -0.58 12.57 -0.10
CA ALA A 39 0.69 12.80 0.56
C ALA A 39 1.78 11.87 0.00
N GLY A 40 3.04 12.34 -0.01
CA GLY A 40 4.19 11.53 -0.37
C GLY A 40 4.25 11.09 -1.83
N GLU A 41 3.74 11.87 -2.77
CA GLU A 41 3.70 11.54 -4.21
C GLU A 41 5.06 11.04 -4.74
N ALA A 42 6.18 11.60 -4.29
CA ALA A 42 7.52 11.22 -4.75
C ALA A 42 7.91 9.78 -4.38
N THR A 43 7.39 9.25 -3.27
CA THR A 43 7.69 7.90 -2.75
C THR A 43 6.51 6.94 -2.88
N LEU A 44 5.35 7.45 -3.32
CA LEU A 44 4.07 6.74 -3.34
C LEU A 44 4.14 5.40 -4.07
N TYR A 45 4.82 5.36 -5.21
CA TYR A 45 4.90 4.14 -6.02
C TYR A 45 5.66 3.01 -5.31
N TYR A 46 6.71 3.33 -4.53
CA TYR A 46 7.39 2.33 -3.69
C TYR A 46 6.48 1.85 -2.57
N ALA A 47 5.75 2.78 -1.93
CA ALA A 47 4.86 2.48 -0.82
C ALA A 47 3.69 1.59 -1.27
N LEU A 48 3.05 1.87 -2.41
CA LEU A 48 1.97 1.06 -2.97
C LEU A 48 2.46 -0.34 -3.37
N ALA A 49 3.63 -0.43 -4.02
CA ALA A 49 4.22 -1.72 -4.36
C ALA A 49 4.56 -2.52 -3.09
N GLY A 50 5.12 -1.87 -2.08
CA GLY A 50 5.37 -2.47 -0.77
C GLY A 50 4.10 -2.96 -0.10
N ALA A 51 3.01 -2.23 -0.20
CA ALA A 51 1.71 -2.62 0.34
C ALA A 51 1.17 -3.91 -0.32
N LEU A 52 1.27 -4.04 -1.65
CA LEU A 52 0.87 -5.28 -2.33
C LEU A 52 1.76 -6.47 -1.94
N LEU A 53 3.07 -6.26 -1.82
CA LEU A 53 3.98 -7.32 -1.37
C LEU A 53 3.72 -7.71 0.10
N ALA A 54 3.35 -6.75 0.95
CA ALA A 54 2.98 -7.02 2.33
C ALA A 54 1.67 -7.82 2.43
N ASP A 55 0.66 -7.50 1.62
CA ASP A 55 -0.56 -8.31 1.52
C ASP A 55 -0.23 -9.76 1.13
N LEU A 56 0.55 -9.93 0.06
CA LEU A 56 0.97 -11.26 -0.39
C LEU A 56 1.79 -12.02 0.66
N ALA A 57 2.60 -11.30 1.45
CA ALA A 57 3.35 -11.90 2.56
C ALA A 57 2.43 -12.32 3.70
N LEU A 58 1.47 -11.46 4.10
CA LEU A 58 0.48 -11.77 5.14
C LEU A 58 -0.38 -12.98 4.76
N ASP A 59 -0.71 -13.13 3.47
CA ASP A 59 -1.41 -14.29 2.92
C ASP A 59 -0.52 -15.55 2.79
N GLY A 60 0.76 -15.47 3.17
CA GLY A 60 1.71 -16.57 3.02
C GLY A 60 2.06 -16.91 1.56
N ARG A 61 1.76 -16.03 0.61
CA ARG A 61 2.00 -16.20 -0.83
C ARG A 61 3.39 -15.73 -1.28
N LEU A 62 4.12 -15.02 -0.41
CA LEU A 62 5.52 -14.64 -0.60
C LEU A 62 6.38 -15.17 0.53
N ARG A 63 7.63 -15.45 0.19
CA ARG A 63 8.70 -15.76 1.16
C ARG A 63 9.96 -14.98 0.82
N THR A 64 10.73 -14.66 1.83
CA THR A 64 12.08 -14.12 1.65
C THR A 64 13.06 -15.25 1.33
N ALA A 65 13.99 -14.97 0.41
CA ALA A 65 15.14 -15.80 0.11
C ALA A 65 16.41 -14.97 0.37
N PRO A 66 17.19 -15.25 1.41
CA PRO A 66 18.44 -14.54 1.66
C PRO A 66 19.46 -14.91 0.57
N ARG A 67 20.11 -13.90 0.02
CA ARG A 67 21.25 -14.09 -0.88
C ARG A 67 22.56 -14.06 -0.08
N TRP A 68 23.55 -14.79 -0.59
CA TRP A 68 24.92 -14.74 -0.07
C TRP A 68 25.53 -13.33 -0.14
N THR A 69 24.99 -12.43 -1.00
CA THR A 69 25.38 -11.01 -1.12
C THR A 69 24.80 -10.11 -0.02
N GLY A 70 24.02 -10.65 0.92
CA GLY A 70 23.34 -9.87 1.96
C GLY A 70 22.06 -9.15 1.49
N THR A 71 21.73 -9.21 0.20
CA THR A 71 20.47 -8.66 -0.33
C THR A 71 19.31 -9.61 -0.06
N VAL A 72 18.14 -9.05 0.26
CA VAL A 72 16.92 -9.83 0.47
C VAL A 72 16.17 -9.93 -0.85
N GLU A 73 15.90 -11.16 -1.27
CA GLU A 73 15.01 -11.45 -2.39
C GLU A 73 13.65 -11.92 -1.88
N VAL A 74 12.62 -11.69 -2.69
CA VAL A 74 11.29 -12.27 -2.51
C VAL A 74 11.01 -13.24 -3.64
N ALA A 75 10.35 -14.32 -3.29
CA ALA A 75 9.89 -15.36 -4.21
C ALA A 75 8.44 -15.70 -3.92
N ALA A 76 7.68 -16.03 -4.94
CA ALA A 76 6.35 -16.58 -4.76
C ALA A 76 6.44 -17.95 -4.08
N VAL A 77 5.49 -18.22 -3.20
CA VAL A 77 5.23 -19.56 -2.69
C VAL A 77 4.41 -20.29 -3.74
N SER A 78 4.83 -21.52 -4.09
CA SER A 78 4.10 -22.35 -5.04
C SER A 78 2.68 -22.60 -4.55
N GLY A 79 1.70 -22.40 -5.42
CA GLY A 79 0.30 -22.55 -5.06
C GLY A 79 -0.62 -21.79 -6.00
N THR A 80 -1.81 -21.48 -5.50
CA THR A 80 -2.82 -20.76 -6.25
C THR A 80 -2.47 -19.28 -6.39
N GLU A 81 -2.59 -18.75 -7.59
CA GLU A 81 -2.50 -17.30 -7.82
C GLU A 81 -3.54 -16.55 -6.97
N PRO A 82 -3.23 -15.31 -6.56
CA PRO A 82 -4.24 -14.44 -5.93
C PRO A 82 -5.42 -14.18 -6.87
N ASP A 83 -6.63 -14.12 -6.32
CA ASP A 83 -7.82 -13.74 -7.09
C ASP A 83 -7.84 -12.25 -7.44
N ASP A 84 -7.24 -11.42 -6.59
CA ASP A 84 -7.10 -9.99 -6.83
C ASP A 84 -6.08 -9.71 -7.94
N GLU A 85 -6.46 -8.89 -8.93
CA GLU A 85 -5.66 -8.62 -10.12
C GLU A 85 -4.35 -7.88 -9.81
N LEU A 86 -4.37 -6.91 -8.87
CA LEU A 86 -3.17 -6.18 -8.50
C LEU A 86 -2.20 -7.09 -7.75
N LEU A 87 -2.71 -7.89 -6.82
CA LEU A 87 -1.91 -8.89 -6.10
C LEU A 87 -1.36 -9.95 -7.06
N ARG A 88 -2.17 -10.39 -8.01
CA ARG A 88 -1.78 -11.36 -9.05
C ARG A 88 -0.65 -10.83 -9.92
N THR A 89 -0.73 -9.57 -10.33
CA THR A 89 0.33 -8.92 -11.12
C THR A 89 1.65 -8.89 -10.35
N ALA A 90 1.62 -8.49 -9.08
CA ALA A 90 2.80 -8.48 -8.23
C ALA A 90 3.34 -9.90 -7.98
N TRP A 91 2.47 -10.87 -7.73
CA TRP A 91 2.83 -12.27 -7.52
C TRP A 91 3.47 -12.90 -8.76
N ARG A 92 2.88 -12.72 -9.94
CA ARG A 92 3.43 -13.22 -11.21
C ARG A 92 4.81 -12.68 -11.50
N TYR A 93 5.09 -11.43 -11.12
CA TYR A 93 6.40 -10.81 -11.36
C TYR A 93 7.53 -11.53 -10.62
N VAL A 94 7.24 -12.22 -9.51
CA VAL A 94 8.22 -12.97 -8.71
C VAL A 94 8.01 -14.49 -8.76
N ALA A 95 7.01 -14.97 -9.53
CA ALA A 95 6.69 -16.39 -9.64
C ALA A 95 7.76 -17.18 -10.43
N ASP A 96 8.31 -16.56 -11.48
CA ASP A 96 9.30 -17.22 -12.34
C ASP A 96 10.63 -17.46 -11.63
N ARG A 97 11.05 -16.49 -10.81
CA ARG A 97 12.34 -16.50 -10.11
C ARG A 97 12.34 -15.50 -8.94
N PRO A 98 13.14 -15.78 -7.89
CA PRO A 98 13.37 -14.80 -6.84
C PRO A 98 13.93 -13.48 -7.40
N ARG A 99 13.50 -12.36 -6.84
CA ARG A 99 13.94 -11.01 -7.22
C ARG A 99 14.24 -10.17 -5.98
N GLY A 100 15.21 -9.29 -6.08
CA GLY A 100 15.48 -8.31 -5.02
C GLY A 100 14.25 -7.44 -4.77
N VAL A 101 13.89 -7.22 -3.50
CA VAL A 101 12.70 -6.44 -3.13
C VAL A 101 12.69 -5.08 -3.81
N GLN A 102 13.82 -4.35 -3.77
CA GLN A 102 13.97 -3.04 -4.44
C GLN A 102 13.66 -3.09 -5.93
N THR A 103 14.11 -4.15 -6.62
CA THR A 103 13.83 -4.37 -8.05
C THR A 103 12.33 -4.56 -8.29
N VAL A 104 11.66 -5.29 -7.40
CA VAL A 104 10.20 -5.50 -7.51
C VAL A 104 9.46 -4.19 -7.30
N LEU A 105 9.80 -3.43 -6.23
CA LEU A 105 9.17 -2.14 -5.94
C LEU A 105 9.31 -1.17 -7.13
N ALA A 106 10.51 -1.07 -7.71
CA ALA A 106 10.77 -0.19 -8.86
C ALA A 106 10.04 -0.64 -10.14
N ALA A 107 9.85 -1.94 -10.33
CA ALA A 107 9.23 -2.48 -11.54
C ALA A 107 7.70 -2.34 -11.54
N ILE A 108 7.04 -2.68 -10.43
CA ILE A 108 5.57 -2.70 -10.39
C ILE A 108 4.98 -1.35 -9.91
N GLY A 109 5.73 -0.62 -9.06
CA GLY A 109 5.24 0.60 -8.39
C GLY A 109 4.71 1.68 -9.32
N PRO A 110 5.43 2.07 -10.39
CA PRO A 110 5.04 3.20 -11.25
C PRO A 110 3.65 3.08 -11.87
N THR A 111 3.12 1.88 -12.03
CA THR A 111 1.82 1.64 -12.66
C THR A 111 0.65 1.53 -11.67
N LEU A 112 0.90 1.55 -10.34
CA LEU A 112 -0.11 1.21 -9.34
C LEU A 112 -1.03 2.36 -8.96
N ARG A 113 -0.55 3.61 -9.03
CA ARG A 113 -1.30 4.77 -8.51
C ARG A 113 -2.72 4.85 -9.07
N GLN A 114 -2.86 4.77 -10.38
CA GLN A 114 -4.17 4.93 -11.03
C GLN A 114 -5.10 3.74 -10.77
N PRO A 115 -4.69 2.49 -10.96
CA PRO A 115 -5.54 1.34 -10.66
C PRO A 115 -6.02 1.29 -9.20
N VAL A 116 -5.16 1.63 -8.23
CA VAL A 116 -5.55 1.68 -6.81
C VAL A 116 -6.55 2.82 -6.57
N LEU A 117 -6.34 3.99 -7.16
CA LEU A 117 -7.27 5.12 -7.05
C LEU A 117 -8.63 4.78 -7.68
N ASP A 118 -8.65 4.12 -8.84
CA ASP A 118 -9.88 3.71 -9.51
C ASP A 118 -10.71 2.74 -8.64
N ARG A 119 -10.05 1.87 -7.89
CA ARG A 119 -10.71 0.99 -6.91
C ARG A 119 -11.32 1.77 -5.75
N LEU A 120 -10.61 2.76 -5.20
CA LEU A 120 -11.15 3.63 -4.15
C LEU A 120 -12.38 4.41 -4.64
N VAL A 121 -12.36 4.84 -5.90
CA VAL A 121 -13.51 5.50 -6.54
C VAL A 121 -14.66 4.51 -6.73
N ALA A 122 -14.40 3.31 -7.23
CA ALA A 122 -15.40 2.27 -7.41
C ALA A 122 -16.08 1.85 -6.09
N ARG A 123 -15.32 1.86 -4.97
CA ARG A 123 -15.86 1.59 -3.62
C ARG A 123 -16.59 2.79 -3.01
N GLY A 124 -16.49 3.96 -3.63
CA GLY A 124 -17.05 5.20 -3.09
C GLY A 124 -16.24 5.83 -1.95
N ASP A 125 -15.03 5.34 -1.65
CA ASP A 125 -14.15 5.91 -0.63
C ASP A 125 -13.59 7.28 -1.05
N VAL A 126 -13.39 7.45 -2.35
CA VAL A 126 -12.98 8.71 -2.98
C VAL A 126 -13.94 9.01 -4.13
N ARG A 127 -14.29 10.28 -4.31
CA ARG A 127 -15.05 10.76 -5.46
C ARG A 127 -14.18 11.62 -6.36
N GLN A 128 -14.37 11.51 -7.65
CA GLN A 128 -13.72 12.36 -8.65
C GLN A 128 -14.73 13.40 -9.17
N GLU A 129 -14.37 14.66 -9.07
CA GLU A 129 -15.17 15.77 -9.61
C GLU A 129 -14.39 16.48 -10.69
N ARG A 130 -14.99 16.62 -11.87
CA ARG A 130 -14.40 17.43 -12.93
C ARG A 130 -14.55 18.91 -12.58
N ARG A 131 -13.43 19.59 -12.49
CA ARG A 131 -13.38 21.06 -12.27
C ARG A 131 -12.66 21.75 -13.41
N ARG A 132 -12.78 23.06 -13.48
CA ARG A 132 -11.99 23.89 -14.40
C ARG A 132 -11.09 24.79 -13.58
N ALA A 133 -9.78 24.61 -13.69
CA ALA A 133 -8.82 25.54 -13.13
C ALA A 133 -8.77 26.78 -14.03
N LEU A 134 -8.79 28.00 -13.41
CA LEU A 134 -8.80 29.27 -14.13
C LEU A 134 -9.89 29.38 -15.21
N GLY A 135 -10.98 28.64 -15.05
CA GLY A 135 -12.10 28.65 -15.99
C GLY A 135 -11.89 27.91 -17.32
N LEU A 136 -10.67 27.51 -17.66
CA LEU A 136 -10.30 26.97 -18.97
C LEU A 136 -9.67 25.59 -18.95
N ILE A 137 -8.89 25.24 -17.93
CA ILE A 137 -8.13 23.99 -17.89
C ILE A 137 -8.96 22.92 -17.18
N PRO A 138 -9.35 21.80 -17.85
CA PRO A 138 -10.05 20.72 -17.19
C PRO A 138 -9.14 20.06 -16.18
N THR A 139 -9.56 19.99 -14.93
CA THR A 139 -8.85 19.31 -13.82
C THR A 139 -9.80 18.33 -13.13
N THR A 140 -9.23 17.30 -12.51
CA THR A 140 -10.00 16.38 -11.68
C THR A 140 -9.63 16.63 -10.23
N ALA A 141 -10.62 17.00 -9.41
CA ALA A 141 -10.48 17.09 -7.97
C ALA A 141 -10.86 15.76 -7.33
N LEU A 142 -10.07 15.33 -6.36
CA LEU A 142 -10.40 14.20 -5.51
C LEU A 142 -11.12 14.72 -4.27
N LEU A 143 -12.24 14.10 -3.91
CA LEU A 143 -13.05 14.44 -2.76
C LEU A 143 -13.27 13.20 -1.91
N ASP A 144 -13.52 13.41 -0.62
CA ASP A 144 -13.96 12.33 0.26
C ASP A 144 -15.28 11.73 -0.23
N GLY A 145 -15.33 10.41 -0.28
CA GLY A 145 -16.52 9.67 -0.66
C GLY A 145 -17.59 9.61 0.42
N GLY A 146 -17.20 9.82 1.68
CA GLY A 146 -18.12 9.81 2.83
C GLY A 146 -18.42 8.42 3.38
N THR A 147 -17.63 7.39 3.03
CA THR A 147 -17.81 6.02 3.58
C THR A 147 -17.37 5.91 5.05
N GLY A 148 -16.57 6.85 5.55
CA GLY A 148 -15.97 6.80 6.89
C GLY A 148 -14.79 5.83 7.02
N ARG A 149 -14.46 5.05 5.98
CA ARG A 149 -13.39 4.06 6.02
C ARG A 149 -12.03 4.69 6.31
N ARG A 150 -11.73 5.87 5.73
CA ARG A 150 -10.49 6.59 6.00
C ARG A 150 -10.34 6.93 7.47
N ASP A 151 -11.40 7.41 8.11
CA ASP A 151 -11.38 7.80 9.52
C ASP A 151 -11.22 6.58 10.42
N SER A 152 -11.83 5.43 10.06
CA SER A 152 -11.63 4.16 10.76
C SER A 152 -10.16 3.70 10.68
N LEU A 153 -9.56 3.68 9.48
CA LEU A 153 -8.15 3.32 9.31
C LEU A 153 -7.21 4.26 10.09
N LEU A 154 -7.52 5.55 10.10
CA LEU A 154 -6.74 6.55 10.84
C LEU A 154 -6.86 6.35 12.34
N ALA A 155 -8.05 6.00 12.84
CA ALA A 155 -8.27 5.67 14.24
C ALA A 155 -7.49 4.42 14.66
N ASP A 156 -7.47 3.37 13.82
CA ASP A 156 -6.70 2.15 14.07
C ASP A 156 -5.20 2.42 14.15
N VAL A 157 -4.66 3.18 13.18
CA VAL A 157 -3.24 3.58 13.17
C VAL A 157 -2.89 4.44 14.38
N ARG A 158 -3.80 5.35 14.76
CA ARG A 158 -3.64 6.18 15.97
C ARG A 158 -3.62 5.34 17.24
N ALA A 159 -4.55 4.39 17.38
CA ALA A 159 -4.62 3.50 18.55
C ALA A 159 -3.30 2.73 18.75
N VAL A 160 -2.69 2.27 17.66
CA VAL A 160 -1.39 1.56 17.69
C VAL A 160 -0.23 2.48 18.07
N LEU A 161 -0.17 3.67 17.48
CA LEU A 161 0.98 4.57 17.64
C LEU A 161 0.93 5.45 18.89
N VAL A 162 -0.28 5.84 19.32
CA VAL A 162 -0.49 6.81 20.39
C VAL A 162 -1.00 6.13 21.66
N ASP A 163 -1.98 5.23 21.50
CA ASP A 163 -2.66 4.63 22.66
C ASP A 163 -1.98 3.28 23.07
N GLY A 164 -0.99 2.81 22.30
CA GLY A 164 -0.21 1.61 22.63
C GLY A 164 -0.96 0.30 22.46
N VAL A 165 -2.05 0.30 21.70
CA VAL A 165 -2.81 -0.92 21.40
C VAL A 165 -1.95 -1.88 20.57
N GLU A 166 -1.98 -3.17 20.93
CA GLU A 166 -1.30 -4.20 20.14
C GLU A 166 -2.05 -4.41 18.82
N PRO A 167 -1.39 -4.21 17.67
CA PRO A 167 -2.06 -4.25 16.38
C PRO A 167 -2.30 -5.67 15.87
N ALA A 168 -3.39 -5.85 15.15
CA ALA A 168 -3.50 -6.98 14.22
C ALA A 168 -2.41 -6.88 13.13
N PRO A 169 -1.95 -8.00 12.56
CA PRO A 169 -0.85 -8.02 11.60
C PRO A 169 -1.01 -7.07 10.41
N ARG A 170 -2.22 -6.97 9.87
CA ARG A 170 -2.55 -6.06 8.78
C ARG A 170 -2.41 -4.58 9.19
N THR A 171 -2.92 -4.22 10.37
CA THR A 171 -2.80 -2.84 10.90
C THR A 171 -1.33 -2.50 11.20
N ALA A 172 -0.57 -3.47 11.72
CA ALA A 172 0.87 -3.30 11.94
C ALA A 172 1.62 -3.03 10.64
N ALA A 173 1.37 -3.83 9.60
CA ALA A 173 1.97 -3.64 8.29
C ALA A 173 1.61 -2.29 7.67
N LEU A 174 0.33 -1.90 7.72
CA LEU A 174 -0.14 -0.60 7.24
C LEU A 174 0.57 0.55 7.97
N THR A 175 0.64 0.50 9.30
CA THR A 175 1.29 1.52 10.12
C THR A 175 2.79 1.61 9.81
N ALA A 176 3.45 0.46 9.68
CA ALA A 176 4.87 0.39 9.32
C ALA A 176 5.14 0.94 7.90
N LEU A 177 4.23 0.72 6.94
CA LEU A 177 4.33 1.28 5.58
C LEU A 177 4.15 2.80 5.57
N VAL A 178 3.19 3.35 6.34
CA VAL A 178 3.03 4.81 6.50
C VAL A 178 4.31 5.42 7.08
N TRP A 179 4.92 4.78 8.07
CA TRP A 179 6.22 5.22 8.61
C TRP A 179 7.32 5.13 7.57
N ALA A 180 7.50 3.97 6.93
CA ALA A 180 8.56 3.69 5.95
C ALA A 180 8.50 4.59 4.71
N SER A 181 7.30 5.01 4.30
CA SER A 181 7.12 5.96 3.19
C SER A 181 7.47 7.41 3.56
N GLY A 182 7.77 7.68 4.85
CA GLY A 182 8.06 9.04 5.32
C GLY A 182 6.82 9.94 5.45
N THR A 183 5.61 9.38 5.34
CA THR A 183 4.37 10.18 5.28
C THR A 183 3.66 10.32 6.63
N LEU A 184 4.16 9.67 7.69
CA LEU A 184 3.55 9.74 9.01
C LEU A 184 3.33 11.18 9.53
N PRO A 185 4.25 12.15 9.33
CA PRO A 185 4.02 13.54 9.74
C PRO A 185 2.79 14.19 9.12
N GLU A 186 2.37 13.73 7.94
CA GLU A 186 1.22 14.25 7.22
C GLU A 186 -0.14 13.91 7.88
N LEU A 187 -0.12 12.98 8.83
CA LEU A 187 -1.30 12.59 9.62
C LEU A 187 -1.50 13.47 10.87
N HIS A 188 -0.62 14.47 11.09
CA HIS A 188 -0.82 15.48 12.13
C HIS A 188 -2.04 16.36 11.82
N PRO A 189 -2.85 16.79 12.81
CA PRO A 189 -2.70 16.61 14.27
C PRO A 189 -3.34 15.33 14.84
N VAL A 190 -3.98 14.51 14.03
CA VAL A 190 -4.67 13.29 14.54
C VAL A 190 -3.66 12.32 15.18
N ILE A 191 -2.49 12.17 14.56
CA ILE A 191 -1.35 11.47 15.13
C ILE A 191 -0.30 12.52 15.51
N PRO A 192 -0.06 12.76 16.82
CA PRO A 192 0.93 13.75 17.26
C PRO A 192 2.32 13.35 16.82
N TRP A 193 3.08 14.31 16.28
CA TRP A 193 4.48 14.09 15.95
C TRP A 193 5.36 14.25 17.19
N GLY A 194 5.90 13.15 17.71
CA GLY A 194 6.70 13.16 18.93
C GLY A 194 7.50 11.87 19.14
N THR A 195 8.44 11.92 20.06
CA THR A 195 9.37 10.79 20.34
C THR A 195 8.66 9.47 20.61
N PRO A 196 7.58 9.39 21.41
CA PRO A 196 6.89 8.12 21.65
C PRO A 196 6.35 7.48 20.37
N VAL A 197 5.70 8.30 19.52
CA VAL A 197 5.14 7.84 18.23
C VAL A 197 6.25 7.37 17.29
N ILE A 198 7.36 8.11 17.21
CA ILE A 198 8.52 7.74 16.39
C ILE A 198 9.12 6.42 16.86
N THR A 199 9.27 6.26 18.19
CA THR A 199 9.79 5.02 18.77
C THR A 199 8.90 3.84 18.43
N ARG A 200 7.59 3.96 18.64
CA ARG A 200 6.63 2.90 18.33
C ARG A 200 6.60 2.56 16.84
N ALA A 201 6.64 3.55 15.97
CA ALA A 201 6.70 3.34 14.53
C ALA A 201 7.96 2.55 14.10
N ARG A 202 9.12 2.85 14.70
CA ARG A 202 10.36 2.10 14.46
C ARG A 202 10.31 0.67 15.00
N GLU A 203 9.64 0.43 16.10
CA GLU A 203 9.42 -0.92 16.64
C GLU A 203 8.59 -1.75 15.65
N LEU A 204 7.52 -1.18 15.12
CA LEU A 204 6.69 -1.83 14.10
C LEU A 204 7.46 -2.13 12.82
N GLU A 205 8.27 -1.18 12.33
CA GLU A 205 9.15 -1.40 11.17
C GLU A 205 10.10 -2.59 11.37
N ARG A 206 10.59 -2.79 12.60
CA ARG A 206 11.46 -3.91 12.96
C ARG A 206 10.72 -5.21 13.27
N GLY A 207 9.39 -5.21 13.16
CA GLY A 207 8.57 -6.40 13.34
C GLY A 207 8.15 -6.69 14.78
N SER A 208 8.24 -5.73 15.70
CA SER A 208 7.74 -5.87 17.07
C SER A 208 6.20 -5.81 17.09
N TRP A 209 5.54 -6.76 16.45
CA TRP A 209 4.08 -6.87 16.38
C TRP A 209 3.66 -8.32 16.17
N GLY A 210 3.17 -8.95 17.22
CA GLY A 210 2.40 -10.19 17.14
C GLY A 210 2.95 -11.33 16.27
N ALA A 211 4.29 -11.48 16.17
CA ALA A 211 4.94 -12.51 15.35
C ALA A 211 4.38 -13.92 15.59
N ALA A 212 3.89 -14.19 16.79
CA ALA A 212 3.24 -15.46 17.16
C ALA A 212 1.90 -15.68 16.44
N ALA A 213 1.23 -14.62 16.00
CA ALA A 213 -0.10 -14.71 15.39
C ALA A 213 -0.07 -15.07 13.89
N VAL A 214 1.03 -14.77 13.19
CA VAL A 214 1.13 -14.96 11.72
C VAL A 214 2.29 -15.87 11.29
N GLY A 215 3.12 -16.29 12.21
CA GLY A 215 4.30 -17.09 11.92
C GLY A 215 5.55 -16.27 11.55
N GLU A 216 6.71 -16.81 11.89
CA GLU A 216 8.00 -16.14 11.75
C GLU A 216 8.35 -15.81 10.27
N ALA A 217 8.01 -16.70 9.35
CA ALA A 217 8.33 -16.52 7.94
C ALA A 217 7.56 -15.34 7.31
N VAL A 218 6.27 -15.21 7.64
CA VAL A 218 5.41 -14.11 7.19
C VAL A 218 5.90 -12.78 7.76
N THR A 219 6.17 -12.75 9.07
CA THR A 219 6.72 -11.56 9.74
C THR A 219 8.04 -11.13 9.12
N ARG A 220 8.96 -12.06 8.91
CA ARG A 220 10.27 -11.77 8.28
C ARG A 220 10.11 -11.19 6.87
N THR A 221 9.20 -11.76 6.08
CA THR A 221 8.94 -11.28 4.72
C THR A 221 8.35 -9.88 4.72
N THR A 222 7.39 -9.61 5.59
CA THR A 222 6.77 -8.28 5.73
C THR A 222 7.80 -7.23 6.18
N ILE A 223 8.65 -7.55 7.16
CA ILE A 223 9.75 -6.67 7.60
C ILE A 223 10.68 -6.33 6.43
N ALA A 224 11.08 -7.32 5.66
CA ALA A 224 11.98 -7.10 4.52
C ALA A 224 11.37 -6.17 3.47
N VAL A 225 10.08 -6.28 3.22
CA VAL A 225 9.34 -5.40 2.31
C VAL A 225 9.29 -3.97 2.88
N VAL A 226 8.89 -3.80 4.14
CA VAL A 226 8.79 -2.49 4.79
C VAL A 226 10.15 -1.79 4.83
N SER A 227 11.22 -2.50 5.19
CA SER A 227 12.58 -1.96 5.19
C SER A 227 13.05 -1.53 3.80
N ALA A 228 12.64 -2.25 2.76
CA ALA A 228 12.93 -1.87 1.37
C ALA A 228 12.19 -0.59 0.96
N VAL A 229 10.94 -0.40 1.40
CA VAL A 229 10.20 0.85 1.19
C VAL A 229 10.92 2.02 1.88
N ALA A 230 11.34 1.85 3.14
CA ALA A 230 12.06 2.87 3.88
C ALA A 230 13.38 3.26 3.19
N ALA A 231 14.17 2.29 2.72
CA ALA A 231 15.40 2.55 1.98
C ALA A 231 15.15 3.31 0.67
N SER A 232 14.05 3.00 -0.04
CA SER A 232 13.67 3.70 -1.27
C SER A 232 13.25 5.15 -0.99
N ALA A 233 12.51 5.39 0.09
CA ALA A 233 12.09 6.73 0.49
C ALA A 233 13.31 7.63 0.84
N VAL A 234 14.28 7.08 1.56
CA VAL A 234 15.55 7.80 1.87
C VAL A 234 16.33 8.12 0.60
N ALA A 235 16.47 7.16 -0.33
CA ALA A 235 17.18 7.38 -1.58
C ALA A 235 16.54 8.50 -2.42
N GLN A 236 15.21 8.57 -2.46
CA GLN A 236 14.50 9.66 -3.15
C GLN A 236 14.70 11.01 -2.48
N ALA A 237 14.67 11.07 -1.16
CA ALA A 237 14.89 12.32 -0.43
C ALA A 237 16.30 12.89 -0.69
N THR A 238 17.32 12.05 -0.82
CA THR A 238 18.70 12.46 -1.10
C THR A 238 18.91 12.90 -2.56
N SER A 239 18.21 12.29 -3.50
CA SER A 239 18.31 12.63 -4.93
C SER A 239 17.60 13.95 -5.30
N SER A 240 16.59 14.34 -4.52
CA SER A 240 15.82 15.57 -4.76
C SER A 240 16.46 16.82 -4.13
N GLY A 241 17.50 16.66 -3.31
CA GLY A 241 18.22 17.74 -2.62
C GLY A 241 19.54 18.15 -3.29
N SER A 242 19.88 17.56 -4.44
CA SER A 242 21.06 17.89 -5.25
C SER A 242 20.69 18.65 -6.50
#